data_b1db9306fa6beb3c8e72900ad114dafc
#
_entry.id   b1db9306fa6beb3c8e72900ad114dafc
#
_cell.length_a   1.000
_cell.length_b   1.000
_cell.length_c   1.000
_cell.angle_alpha   90.00
_cell.angle_beta   90.00
_cell.angle_gamma   90.00
#
_symmetry.space_group_name_H-M   'P 1'
#
loop_
_entity.id
_entity.type
_entity.pdbx_description
1 polymer ?
#
loop_
_entity_poly.entity_id
_entity_poly.type
_entity_poly.pdbx_seq_one_letter_code
_entity_poly.pdbx_strand_id
1 'polypeptide(L)'
;MQISRRDFGKLAAAALPAARALGKTIDSRIDGVQIGVQSYSFRDLPLDQAIQAMVTDGLGECELFSPHIEGGDTEAPEKQFASFHGMSREQMKAAFEEHETKLRQWRLTVPLTYFHGIRKKFDDAGVRLYAYNLSLGMGATDEEIDRGFEMTKALGVDIMTSSTTLSMAKRLVPFADKHKLIVAFHGHSDVKDPEQFSTPETFAKALAMSKQYRINLDIGHFVAAGYDPLDYIQAHHESIVVLHLKDRKKDEGPNVPWGEGDTPIKQVLQLLKGKRYKMPAEIEYEYEGKNSSVQEVAKCFEYCKQALAASA
;
A
#
# COMPACT_ATOMS: atom_id res chain seq x y z
N MET A 1 14.08 -47.87 13.76
CA MET A 1 15.06 -46.93 14.32
C MET A 1 14.32 -45.90 15.12
N GLN A 2 14.27 -46.03 16.45
CA GLN A 2 13.50 -45.13 17.33
C GLN A 2 14.36 -43.91 17.63
N ILE A 3 13.87 -42.73 17.26
CA ILE A 3 14.51 -41.45 17.58
C ILE A 3 14.18 -41.09 19.03
N SER A 4 15.19 -40.96 19.88
CA SER A 4 15.01 -40.73 21.30
C SER A 4 14.61 -39.25 21.58
N ARG A 5 13.83 -39.03 22.68
CA ARG A 5 13.42 -37.70 23.16
C ARG A 5 14.58 -36.72 23.45
N ARG A 6 15.81 -37.20 23.44
CA ARG A 6 17.01 -36.36 23.64
C ARG A 6 17.53 -35.68 22.37
N ASP A 7 17.10 -36.13 21.19
CA ASP A 7 17.54 -35.57 19.90
C ASP A 7 16.66 -34.40 19.45
N PHE A 8 15.45 -34.24 20.06
CA PHE A 8 14.58 -33.09 19.81
C PHE A 8 15.05 -31.80 20.50
N GLY A 9 15.92 -31.88 21.51
CA GLY A 9 16.44 -30.75 22.25
C GLY A 9 17.62 -30.02 21.58
N LYS A 10 18.14 -30.55 20.46
CA LYS A 10 19.33 -29.96 19.79
C LYS A 10 19.02 -29.18 18.52
N LEU A 11 17.77 -29.17 18.08
CA LEU A 11 17.30 -28.39 16.93
C LEU A 11 16.68 -27.02 17.29
N ALA A 12 16.65 -26.66 18.57
CA ALA A 12 16.01 -25.43 19.08
C ALA A 12 17.01 -24.34 19.53
N ALA A 13 18.26 -24.37 19.06
CA ALA A 13 19.27 -23.39 19.49
C ALA A 13 20.19 -22.91 18.36
N ALA A 14 19.63 -22.65 17.19
CA ALA A 14 20.23 -21.73 16.24
C ALA A 14 19.40 -20.43 16.24
N ALA A 15 19.23 -19.83 17.41
CA ALA A 15 18.97 -18.40 17.51
C ALA A 15 20.25 -17.72 17.01
N LEU A 16 20.26 -17.35 15.73
CA LEU A 16 21.24 -16.41 15.22
C LEU A 16 21.17 -15.18 16.15
N PRO A 17 22.31 -14.71 16.69
CA PRO A 17 22.32 -13.44 17.39
C PRO A 17 21.85 -12.39 16.35
N ALA A 18 20.73 -11.76 16.60
CA ALA A 18 20.34 -10.54 15.91
C ALA A 18 21.44 -9.51 16.24
N ALA A 19 22.48 -9.49 15.43
CA ALA A 19 23.42 -8.39 15.41
C ALA A 19 22.58 -7.17 15.05
N ARG A 20 22.36 -6.30 16.02
CA ARG A 20 21.85 -4.94 15.84
C ARG A 20 22.85 -4.20 14.94
N ALA A 21 22.79 -4.45 13.65
CA ALA A 21 23.32 -3.53 12.67
C ALA A 21 22.37 -2.32 12.69
N LEU A 22 22.83 -1.20 13.20
CA LEU A 22 22.20 0.12 12.94
C LEU A 22 21.98 0.19 11.44
N GLY A 23 20.69 0.24 11.03
CA GLY A 23 20.24 -0.14 9.72
C GLY A 23 20.96 0.56 8.57
N LYS A 24 21.70 -0.23 7.84
CA LYS A 24 22.08 0.17 6.49
C LYS A 24 20.79 0.22 5.68
N THR A 25 20.40 1.42 5.25
CA THR A 25 19.22 1.62 4.41
C THR A 25 19.26 0.65 3.24
N ILE A 26 18.19 -0.09 3.06
CA ILE A 26 18.03 -1.00 1.92
C ILE A 26 17.79 -0.12 0.68
N ASP A 27 18.60 -0.30 -0.34
CA ASP A 27 18.42 0.41 -1.62
C ASP A 27 17.76 -0.55 -2.62
N SER A 28 16.47 -0.32 -2.87
CA SER A 28 15.69 -1.02 -3.90
C SER A 28 15.54 -0.21 -5.19
N ARG A 29 16.36 0.81 -5.37
CA ARG A 29 16.40 1.60 -6.60
C ARG A 29 17.16 0.87 -7.70
N ILE A 30 16.50 0.76 -8.86
CA ILE A 30 17.05 0.07 -10.04
C ILE A 30 17.11 1.08 -11.18
N ASP A 31 18.30 1.38 -11.69
CA ASP A 31 18.50 2.32 -12.80
C ASP A 31 17.80 3.68 -12.61
N GLY A 32 17.72 4.16 -11.36
CA GLY A 32 17.11 5.43 -11.00
C GLY A 32 15.61 5.37 -10.69
N VAL A 33 14.95 4.23 -10.93
CA VAL A 33 13.55 3.98 -10.56
C VAL A 33 13.50 3.40 -9.15
N GLN A 34 12.79 4.04 -8.24
CA GLN A 34 12.54 3.52 -6.91
C GLN A 34 11.45 2.44 -6.98
N ILE A 35 11.79 1.22 -6.56
CA ILE A 35 10.81 0.15 -6.37
C ILE A 35 10.54 0.03 -4.87
N GLY A 36 9.29 0.03 -4.49
CA GLY A 36 8.82 -0.18 -3.13
C GLY A 36 7.72 -1.22 -3.09
N VAL A 37 6.99 -1.28 -1.98
CA VAL A 37 5.87 -2.18 -1.80
C VAL A 37 4.75 -1.52 -1.00
N GLN A 38 3.51 -1.64 -1.50
CA GLN A 38 2.32 -1.41 -0.70
C GLN A 38 2.16 -2.59 0.27
N SER A 39 2.17 -2.33 1.58
CA SER A 39 2.20 -3.41 2.60
C SER A 39 0.97 -4.31 2.60
N TYR A 40 -0.12 -3.91 1.95
CA TYR A 40 -1.26 -4.79 1.65
C TYR A 40 -0.83 -6.08 0.92
N SER A 41 0.27 -6.04 0.19
CA SER A 41 0.88 -7.22 -0.44
C SER A 41 1.22 -8.33 0.57
N PHE A 42 1.40 -7.96 1.84
CA PHE A 42 1.67 -8.84 2.98
C PHE A 42 0.51 -8.87 3.99
N ARG A 43 -0.73 -8.71 3.52
CA ARG A 43 -1.94 -8.68 4.37
C ARG A 43 -2.17 -9.96 5.19
N ASP A 44 -1.53 -11.05 4.79
CA ASP A 44 -1.51 -12.34 5.50
C ASP A 44 -0.51 -12.37 6.68
N LEU A 45 0.31 -11.33 6.85
CA LEU A 45 1.35 -11.22 7.86
C LEU A 45 1.07 -10.06 8.84
N PRO A 46 1.38 -10.23 10.15
CA PRO A 46 1.47 -9.09 11.06
C PRO A 46 2.58 -8.12 10.66
N LEU A 47 2.49 -6.86 11.11
CA LEU A 47 3.41 -5.78 10.72
C LEU A 47 4.91 -6.17 10.82
N ASP A 48 5.33 -6.73 11.96
CA ASP A 48 6.76 -7.05 12.17
C ASP A 48 7.25 -8.12 11.19
N GLN A 49 6.38 -9.07 10.81
CA GLN A 49 6.69 -10.08 9.80
C GLN A 49 6.65 -9.48 8.39
N ALA A 50 5.74 -8.56 8.10
CA ALA A 50 5.69 -7.84 6.83
C ALA A 50 6.97 -7.00 6.62
N ILE A 51 7.43 -6.29 7.65
CA ILE A 51 8.71 -5.55 7.60
C ILE A 51 9.87 -6.53 7.37
N GLN A 52 9.90 -7.68 8.06
CA GLN A 52 10.95 -8.69 7.84
C GLN A 52 10.90 -9.28 6.43
N ALA A 53 9.71 -9.44 5.84
CA ALA A 53 9.54 -9.85 4.44
C ALA A 53 10.14 -8.82 3.48
N MET A 54 9.88 -7.52 3.69
CA MET A 54 10.49 -6.45 2.90
C MET A 54 12.02 -6.51 2.96
N VAL A 55 12.59 -6.71 4.16
CA VAL A 55 14.06 -6.87 4.35
C VAL A 55 14.57 -8.09 3.59
N THR A 56 13.87 -9.21 3.67
CA THR A 56 14.24 -10.48 3.02
C THR A 56 14.25 -10.35 1.50
N ASP A 57 13.26 -9.66 0.95
CA ASP A 57 13.12 -9.44 -0.49
C ASP A 57 14.02 -8.30 -1.01
N GLY A 58 14.64 -7.53 -0.09
CA GLY A 58 15.50 -6.40 -0.45
C GLY A 58 14.72 -5.16 -0.88
N LEU A 59 13.48 -4.98 -0.42
CA LEU A 59 12.62 -3.83 -0.67
C LEU A 59 12.88 -2.75 0.38
N GLY A 60 13.38 -1.60 -0.04
CA GLY A 60 13.81 -0.50 0.82
C GLY A 60 12.80 0.62 1.00
N GLU A 61 11.60 0.50 0.44
CA GLU A 61 10.54 1.51 0.54
C GLU A 61 9.17 0.86 0.70
N CYS A 62 8.30 1.51 1.48
CA CYS A 62 6.97 1.00 1.81
C CYS A 62 5.91 2.11 1.84
N GLU A 63 4.77 1.86 1.21
CA GLU A 63 3.50 2.48 1.52
C GLU A 63 2.79 1.62 2.56
N LEU A 64 2.53 2.17 3.76
CA LEU A 64 1.96 1.41 4.88
C LEU A 64 0.43 1.38 4.81
N PHE A 65 -0.13 0.20 4.70
CA PHE A 65 -1.57 -0.08 4.78
C PHE A 65 -2.04 0.01 6.23
N SER A 66 -3.01 0.88 6.52
CA SER A 66 -3.45 1.20 7.89
C SER A 66 -3.89 0.00 8.73
N PRO A 67 -4.55 -1.05 8.21
CA PRO A 67 -4.92 -2.21 9.01
C PRO A 67 -3.75 -3.01 9.60
N HIS A 68 -2.52 -2.82 9.13
CA HIS A 68 -1.34 -3.39 9.82
C HIS A 68 -1.08 -2.79 11.20
N ILE A 69 -1.62 -1.61 11.49
CA ILE A 69 -1.31 -0.86 12.71
C ILE A 69 -2.57 -0.38 13.46
N GLU A 70 -3.72 -0.34 12.81
CA GLU A 70 -4.96 0.10 13.43
C GLU A 70 -5.51 -0.93 14.42
N GLY A 71 -6.23 -0.44 15.43
CA GLY A 71 -6.71 -1.28 16.53
C GLY A 71 -5.65 -1.65 17.56
N GLY A 72 -4.38 -1.28 17.33
CA GLY A 72 -3.25 -1.69 18.17
C GLY A 72 -2.95 -3.17 18.07
N ASP A 73 -3.50 -3.83 17.07
CA ASP A 73 -3.46 -5.28 16.92
C ASP A 73 -2.16 -5.72 16.25
N THR A 74 -1.65 -6.85 16.70
CA THR A 74 -0.47 -7.50 16.13
C THR A 74 -0.84 -8.59 15.13
N GLU A 75 -2.13 -8.74 14.83
CA GLU A 75 -2.61 -9.73 13.88
C GLU A 75 -2.47 -9.28 12.42
N ALA A 76 -2.48 -10.26 11.52
CA ALA A 76 -2.48 -10.01 10.10
C ALA A 76 -3.80 -9.33 9.66
N PRO A 77 -3.74 -8.29 8.79
CA PRO A 77 -4.93 -7.61 8.28
C PRO A 77 -6.00 -8.55 7.71
N GLU A 78 -5.59 -9.59 7.01
CA GLU A 78 -6.50 -10.58 6.42
C GLU A 78 -7.42 -11.24 7.46
N LYS A 79 -6.93 -11.48 8.66
CA LYS A 79 -7.75 -12.06 9.75
C LYS A 79 -8.84 -11.13 10.22
N GLN A 80 -8.60 -9.82 10.20
CA GLN A 80 -9.62 -8.82 10.55
C GLN A 80 -10.79 -8.90 9.56
N PHE A 81 -10.50 -9.09 8.26
CA PHE A 81 -11.51 -9.22 7.21
C PHE A 81 -12.15 -10.60 7.13
N ALA A 82 -11.42 -11.66 7.51
CA ALA A 82 -11.93 -13.03 7.49
C ALA A 82 -13.16 -13.21 8.40
N SER A 83 -13.30 -12.41 9.44
CA SER A 83 -14.46 -12.42 10.32
C SER A 83 -15.80 -12.09 9.63
N PHE A 84 -15.77 -11.45 8.47
CA PHE A 84 -16.95 -11.09 7.67
C PHE A 84 -17.39 -12.19 6.69
N HIS A 85 -16.57 -13.24 6.50
CA HIS A 85 -16.88 -14.31 5.56
C HIS A 85 -18.07 -15.14 6.03
N GLY A 86 -18.99 -15.44 5.13
CA GLY A 86 -20.16 -16.26 5.40
C GLY A 86 -21.33 -15.53 6.07
N MET A 87 -21.20 -14.23 6.34
CA MET A 87 -22.29 -13.40 6.87
C MET A 87 -23.31 -13.04 5.80
N SER A 88 -24.59 -12.89 6.19
CA SER A 88 -25.59 -12.26 5.35
C SER A 88 -25.24 -10.78 5.13
N ARG A 89 -25.83 -10.15 4.11
CA ARG A 89 -25.61 -8.72 3.81
C ARG A 89 -25.91 -7.81 5.01
N GLU A 90 -26.98 -8.12 5.77
CA GLU A 90 -27.36 -7.36 6.97
C GLU A 90 -26.37 -7.56 8.12
N GLN A 91 -25.95 -8.81 8.35
CA GLN A 91 -24.93 -9.13 9.36
C GLN A 91 -23.58 -8.48 9.02
N MET A 92 -23.17 -8.53 7.75
CA MET A 92 -21.93 -7.90 7.27
C MET A 92 -21.97 -6.38 7.48
N LYS A 93 -23.11 -5.73 7.17
CA LYS A 93 -23.27 -4.28 7.39
C LYS A 93 -23.16 -3.94 8.88
N ALA A 94 -23.86 -4.66 9.76
CA ALA A 94 -23.81 -4.43 11.20
C ALA A 94 -22.40 -4.67 11.77
N ALA A 95 -21.73 -5.73 11.35
CA ALA A 95 -20.37 -6.05 11.80
C ALA A 95 -19.35 -4.99 11.31
N PHE A 96 -19.53 -4.49 10.10
CA PHE A 96 -18.70 -3.41 9.57
C PHE A 96 -18.90 -2.09 10.33
N GLU A 97 -20.16 -1.72 10.63
CA GLU A 97 -20.48 -0.54 11.43
C GLU A 97 -19.90 -0.63 12.86
N GLU A 98 -19.95 -1.82 13.47
CA GLU A 98 -19.33 -2.07 14.77
C GLU A 98 -17.80 -1.96 14.69
N HIS A 99 -17.18 -2.54 13.66
CA HIS A 99 -15.74 -2.46 13.44
C HIS A 99 -15.28 -1.00 13.25
N GLU A 100 -15.95 -0.23 12.40
CA GLU A 100 -15.66 1.20 12.19
C GLU A 100 -15.83 2.01 13.48
N THR A 101 -16.79 1.67 14.32
CA THR A 101 -17.00 2.33 15.63
C THR A 101 -15.83 2.06 16.58
N LYS A 102 -15.33 0.81 16.63
CA LYS A 102 -14.15 0.44 17.43
C LYS A 102 -12.89 1.13 16.92
N LEU A 103 -12.68 1.16 15.59
CA LEU A 103 -11.55 1.85 14.98
C LEU A 103 -11.58 3.34 15.25
N ARG A 104 -12.74 3.99 15.14
CA ARG A 104 -12.91 5.41 15.49
C ARG A 104 -12.50 5.68 16.92
N GLN A 105 -13.02 4.88 17.89
CA GLN A 105 -12.65 5.03 19.29
C GLN A 105 -11.14 4.88 19.49
N TRP A 106 -10.53 3.90 18.84
CA TRP A 106 -9.11 3.67 18.91
C TRP A 106 -8.33 4.85 18.30
N ARG A 107 -8.66 5.29 17.09
CA ARG A 107 -8.01 6.44 16.41
C ARG A 107 -8.03 7.70 17.28
N LEU A 108 -9.15 8.00 17.92
CA LEU A 108 -9.31 9.17 18.76
C LEU A 108 -8.54 9.10 20.10
N THR A 109 -8.24 7.91 20.60
CA THR A 109 -7.64 7.71 21.93
C THR A 109 -6.19 7.23 21.91
N VAL A 110 -5.73 6.62 20.82
CA VAL A 110 -4.36 6.12 20.71
C VAL A 110 -3.34 7.27 20.83
N PRO A 111 -2.30 7.17 21.68
CA PRO A 111 -1.30 8.22 21.77
C PRO A 111 -0.45 8.28 20.49
N LEU A 112 -0.08 9.50 20.06
CA LEU A 112 0.75 9.67 18.84
C LEU A 112 2.14 9.02 18.96
N THR A 113 2.62 8.80 20.18
CA THR A 113 3.86 8.05 20.44
C THR A 113 3.81 6.60 19.92
N TYR A 114 2.61 6.02 19.76
CA TYR A 114 2.43 4.72 19.11
C TYR A 114 2.97 4.76 17.67
N PHE A 115 2.59 5.77 16.91
CA PHE A 115 3.02 5.96 15.50
C PHE A 115 4.51 6.26 15.38
N HIS A 116 5.09 6.99 16.34
CA HIS A 116 6.56 7.14 16.44
C HIS A 116 7.25 5.77 16.64
N GLY A 117 6.64 4.88 17.42
CA GLY A 117 7.13 3.51 17.60
C GLY A 117 7.06 2.70 16.32
N ILE A 118 5.99 2.83 15.54
CA ILE A 118 5.85 2.19 14.22
C ILE A 118 6.93 2.72 13.26
N ARG A 119 7.09 4.04 13.16
CA ARG A 119 8.15 4.66 12.35
C ARG A 119 9.52 4.09 12.69
N LYS A 120 9.81 3.99 13.98
CA LYS A 120 11.08 3.44 14.44
C LYS A 120 11.31 1.99 13.98
N LYS A 121 10.28 1.15 13.91
CA LYS A 121 10.41 -0.23 13.39
C LYS A 121 10.90 -0.24 11.95
N PHE A 122 10.37 0.63 11.09
CA PHE A 122 10.80 0.78 9.70
C PHE A 122 12.24 1.31 9.61
N ASP A 123 12.57 2.36 10.40
CA ASP A 123 13.92 2.93 10.42
C ASP A 123 14.96 1.93 10.89
N ASP A 124 14.67 1.14 11.96
CA ASP A 124 15.54 0.09 12.48
C ASP A 124 15.77 -1.05 11.45
N ALA A 125 14.76 -1.31 10.61
CA ALA A 125 14.84 -2.31 9.54
C ALA A 125 15.56 -1.79 8.28
N GLY A 126 15.82 -0.49 8.18
CA GLY A 126 16.39 0.12 7.00
C GLY A 126 15.41 0.27 5.83
N VAL A 127 14.10 0.20 6.08
CA VAL A 127 13.02 0.40 5.12
C VAL A 127 12.49 1.82 5.27
N ARG A 128 12.47 2.58 4.19
CA ARG A 128 11.88 3.92 4.18
C ARG A 128 10.37 3.83 4.18
N LEU A 129 9.74 4.38 5.21
CA LEU A 129 8.30 4.60 5.18
C LEU A 129 8.02 5.84 4.31
N TYR A 130 7.37 5.64 3.16
CA TYR A 130 7.15 6.67 2.15
C TYR A 130 5.79 7.35 2.28
N ALA A 131 4.73 6.55 2.45
CA ALA A 131 3.37 7.03 2.56
C ALA A 131 2.56 6.18 3.56
N TYR A 132 1.46 6.73 4.04
CA TYR A 132 0.51 6.05 4.89
C TYR A 132 -0.83 5.92 4.17
N ASN A 133 -1.26 4.70 3.92
CA ASN A 133 -2.55 4.40 3.30
C ASN A 133 -3.64 4.36 4.37
N LEU A 134 -4.43 5.41 4.45
CA LEU A 134 -5.57 5.55 5.35
C LEU A 134 -6.82 5.90 4.55
N SER A 135 -7.79 4.99 4.52
CA SER A 135 -9.00 5.09 3.72
C SER A 135 -10.22 5.34 4.61
N LEU A 136 -10.48 6.60 4.93
CA LEU A 136 -11.65 7.02 5.70
C LEU A 136 -12.88 7.12 4.78
N GLY A 137 -14.01 6.58 5.26
CA GLY A 137 -15.30 6.67 4.59
C GLY A 137 -16.12 7.88 5.03
N MET A 138 -17.26 8.12 4.37
CA MET A 138 -18.18 9.22 4.66
C MET A 138 -18.76 9.20 6.09
N GLY A 139 -18.71 8.06 6.79
CA GLY A 139 -19.11 7.91 8.19
C GLY A 139 -18.11 8.44 9.21
N ALA A 140 -16.88 8.79 8.81
CA ALA A 140 -15.88 9.35 9.71
C ALA A 140 -16.32 10.72 10.26
N THR A 141 -16.02 11.02 11.53
CA THR A 141 -16.25 12.37 12.08
C THR A 141 -15.12 13.32 11.69
N ASP A 142 -15.34 14.63 11.84
CA ASP A 142 -14.30 15.62 11.53
C ASP A 142 -13.09 15.48 12.47
N GLU A 143 -13.31 15.11 13.72
CA GLU A 143 -12.25 14.81 14.69
C GLU A 143 -11.44 13.59 14.27
N GLU A 144 -12.12 12.54 13.77
CA GLU A 144 -11.45 11.34 13.27
C GLU A 144 -10.62 11.64 12.01
N ILE A 145 -11.15 12.47 11.11
CA ILE A 145 -10.41 12.92 9.93
C ILE A 145 -9.17 13.72 10.36
N ASP A 146 -9.32 14.71 11.21
CA ASP A 146 -8.20 15.53 11.73
C ASP A 146 -7.14 14.65 12.38
N ARG A 147 -7.58 13.65 13.17
CA ARG A 147 -6.70 12.69 13.81
C ARG A 147 -5.93 11.81 12.80
N GLY A 148 -6.54 11.42 11.69
CA GLY A 148 -5.86 10.71 10.61
C GLY A 148 -4.67 11.47 10.04
N PHE A 149 -4.80 12.79 9.88
CA PHE A 149 -3.68 13.65 9.48
C PHE A 149 -2.59 13.77 10.55
N GLU A 150 -2.95 13.84 11.84
CA GLU A 150 -1.98 13.82 12.94
C GLU A 150 -1.21 12.50 13.00
N MET A 151 -1.91 11.37 12.82
CA MET A 151 -1.30 10.02 12.74
C MET A 151 -0.30 9.94 11.61
N THR A 152 -0.66 10.43 10.42
CA THR A 152 0.23 10.49 9.24
C THR A 152 1.51 11.26 9.55
N LYS A 153 1.40 12.44 10.18
CA LYS A 153 2.56 13.22 10.63
C LYS A 153 3.40 12.51 11.66
N ALA A 154 2.75 11.82 12.62
CA ALA A 154 3.46 11.08 13.66
C ALA A 154 4.23 9.87 13.12
N LEU A 155 3.79 9.29 11.99
CA LEU A 155 4.57 8.32 11.20
C LEU A 155 5.76 8.97 10.48
N GLY A 156 5.87 10.30 10.47
CA GLY A 156 6.96 11.02 9.81
C GLY A 156 6.88 10.97 8.28
N VAL A 157 5.68 10.90 7.71
CA VAL A 157 5.44 10.95 6.26
C VAL A 157 4.58 12.15 5.90
N ASP A 158 4.77 12.65 4.68
CA ASP A 158 4.08 13.83 4.15
C ASP A 158 2.94 13.46 3.18
N ILE A 159 2.73 12.16 2.94
CA ILE A 159 1.75 11.65 1.99
C ILE A 159 0.82 10.68 2.70
N MET A 160 -0.48 10.98 2.64
CA MET A 160 -1.58 10.07 2.93
C MET A 160 -2.11 9.57 1.58
N THR A 161 -2.08 8.27 1.34
CA THR A 161 -2.81 7.68 0.21
C THR A 161 -4.16 7.20 0.69
N SER A 162 -5.16 7.21 -0.17
CA SER A 162 -6.52 6.87 0.25
C SER A 162 -7.36 6.28 -0.90
N SER A 163 -7.95 5.11 -0.63
CA SER A 163 -9.04 4.53 -1.44
C SER A 163 -10.36 5.06 -0.89
N THR A 164 -10.92 6.08 -1.52
CA THR A 164 -12.12 6.75 -1.02
C THR A 164 -12.97 7.30 -2.17
N THR A 165 -14.06 8.02 -1.83
CA THR A 165 -14.98 8.61 -2.80
C THR A 165 -14.64 10.07 -3.14
N LEU A 166 -15.13 10.55 -4.27
CA LEU A 166 -15.02 11.97 -4.67
C LEU A 166 -15.69 12.90 -3.64
N SER A 167 -16.82 12.47 -3.08
CA SER A 167 -17.50 13.19 -1.98
C SER A 167 -16.63 13.26 -0.73
N MET A 168 -15.94 12.19 -0.38
CA MET A 168 -15.00 12.22 0.75
C MET A 168 -13.79 13.09 0.44
N ALA A 169 -13.26 13.05 -0.79
CA ALA A 169 -12.19 13.95 -1.21
C ALA A 169 -12.57 15.42 -0.99
N LYS A 170 -13.79 15.84 -1.36
CA LYS A 170 -14.28 17.18 -1.07
C LYS A 170 -14.28 17.52 0.42
N ARG A 171 -14.62 16.55 1.27
CA ARG A 171 -14.67 16.71 2.72
C ARG A 171 -13.27 16.82 3.34
N LEU A 172 -12.26 16.15 2.75
CA LEU A 172 -10.87 16.18 3.22
C LEU A 172 -10.14 17.51 2.96
N VAL A 173 -10.65 18.39 2.07
CA VAL A 173 -9.98 19.64 1.67
C VAL A 173 -9.51 20.49 2.86
N PRO A 174 -10.37 20.89 3.83
CA PRO A 174 -9.96 21.77 4.93
C PRO A 174 -8.89 21.14 5.81
N PHE A 175 -8.87 19.82 5.95
CA PHE A 175 -7.87 19.09 6.75
C PHE A 175 -6.54 19.00 6.02
N ALA A 176 -6.54 18.66 4.73
CA ALA A 176 -5.34 18.63 3.91
C ALA A 176 -4.64 20.00 3.89
N ASP A 177 -5.42 21.07 3.75
CA ASP A 177 -4.90 22.44 3.76
C ASP A 177 -4.40 22.87 5.16
N LYS A 178 -5.12 22.53 6.24
CA LYS A 178 -4.72 22.77 7.64
C LYS A 178 -3.38 22.10 7.95
N HIS A 179 -3.26 20.84 7.62
CA HIS A 179 -2.09 20.03 7.95
C HIS A 179 -0.94 20.19 6.94
N LYS A 180 -1.20 20.74 5.77
CA LYS A 180 -0.26 20.85 4.62
C LYS A 180 0.30 19.50 4.20
N LEU A 181 -0.54 18.48 4.27
CA LEU A 181 -0.21 17.12 3.86
C LEU A 181 -0.78 16.82 2.47
N ILE A 182 -0.03 16.08 1.69
CA ILE A 182 -0.50 15.54 0.43
C ILE A 182 -1.52 14.44 0.71
N VAL A 183 -2.66 14.48 0.01
CA VAL A 183 -3.61 13.37 -0.07
C VAL A 183 -3.58 12.85 -1.50
N ALA A 184 -3.15 11.61 -1.69
CA ALA A 184 -3.07 10.97 -2.99
C ALA A 184 -4.17 9.91 -3.13
N PHE A 185 -5.08 10.13 -4.05
CA PHE A 185 -6.22 9.23 -4.26
C PHE A 185 -5.81 8.02 -5.08
N HIS A 186 -6.13 6.85 -4.54
CA HIS A 186 -5.86 5.56 -5.18
C HIS A 186 -6.97 5.23 -6.19
N GLY A 187 -6.56 4.77 -7.37
CA GLY A 187 -7.46 4.40 -8.45
C GLY A 187 -8.08 3.03 -8.29
N HIS A 188 -9.33 2.89 -8.75
CA HIS A 188 -10.03 1.63 -8.91
C HIS A 188 -10.51 1.47 -10.37
N SER A 189 -11.38 0.49 -10.66
CA SER A 189 -11.76 0.17 -12.05
C SER A 189 -13.25 0.31 -12.38
N ASP A 190 -14.14 0.48 -11.39
CA ASP A 190 -15.56 0.64 -11.66
C ASP A 190 -15.87 2.03 -12.23
N VAL A 191 -15.91 2.12 -13.57
CA VAL A 191 -16.21 3.36 -14.30
C VAL A 191 -17.71 3.75 -14.24
N LYS A 192 -18.56 2.87 -13.71
CA LYS A 192 -20.00 3.17 -13.58
C LYS A 192 -20.31 3.91 -12.29
N ASP A 193 -19.44 3.80 -11.30
CA ASP A 193 -19.55 4.56 -10.06
C ASP A 193 -18.89 5.94 -10.21
N PRO A 194 -19.66 7.04 -10.27
CA PRO A 194 -19.12 8.39 -10.44
C PRO A 194 -18.35 8.89 -9.21
N GLU A 195 -18.43 8.19 -8.09
CA GLU A 195 -17.74 8.51 -6.86
C GLU A 195 -16.35 7.86 -6.78
N GLN A 196 -16.08 6.82 -7.59
CA GLN A 196 -14.78 6.15 -7.61
C GLN A 196 -13.73 6.93 -8.44
N PHE A 197 -12.47 6.78 -8.04
CA PHE A 197 -11.31 7.27 -8.80
C PHE A 197 -10.91 6.27 -9.88
N SER A 198 -11.81 6.03 -10.84
CA SER A 198 -11.64 5.05 -11.91
C SER A 198 -11.41 5.67 -13.28
N THR A 199 -11.56 7.00 -13.40
CA THR A 199 -11.44 7.71 -14.68
C THR A 199 -10.53 8.93 -14.57
N PRO A 200 -9.89 9.37 -15.67
CA PRO A 200 -9.15 10.64 -15.73
C PRO A 200 -9.95 11.84 -15.22
N GLU A 201 -11.27 11.88 -15.52
CA GLU A 201 -12.15 12.97 -15.13
C GLU A 201 -12.36 13.02 -13.62
N THR A 202 -12.45 11.88 -12.93
CA THR A 202 -12.61 11.83 -11.47
C THR A 202 -11.36 12.35 -10.78
N PHE A 203 -10.18 11.92 -11.24
CA PHE A 203 -8.90 12.48 -10.76
C PHE A 203 -8.81 14.00 -11.01
N ALA A 204 -9.15 14.46 -12.21
CA ALA A 204 -9.11 15.90 -12.53
C ALA A 204 -10.03 16.72 -11.62
N LYS A 205 -11.25 16.22 -11.33
CA LYS A 205 -12.18 16.86 -10.38
C LYS A 205 -11.58 17.00 -8.99
N ALA A 206 -10.94 15.96 -8.47
CA ALA A 206 -10.31 16.02 -7.15
C ALA A 206 -9.11 16.97 -7.13
N LEU A 207 -8.22 16.89 -8.12
CA LEU A 207 -7.05 17.77 -8.22
C LEU A 207 -7.44 19.25 -8.25
N ALA A 208 -8.61 19.58 -8.80
CA ALA A 208 -9.13 20.95 -8.83
C ALA A 208 -9.63 21.43 -7.45
N MET A 209 -9.85 20.56 -6.46
CA MET A 209 -10.38 20.92 -5.15
C MET A 209 -9.32 21.49 -4.20
N SER A 210 -8.08 20.98 -4.24
CA SER A 210 -7.00 21.40 -3.36
C SER A 210 -5.64 21.23 -4.03
N LYS A 211 -4.74 22.18 -3.79
CA LYS A 211 -3.32 22.10 -4.18
C LYS A 211 -2.55 20.98 -3.47
N GLN A 212 -3.09 20.42 -2.39
CA GLN A 212 -2.52 19.30 -1.66
C GLN A 212 -2.87 17.95 -2.28
N TYR A 213 -3.79 17.91 -3.25
CA TYR A 213 -4.23 16.66 -3.83
C TYR A 213 -3.30 16.16 -4.93
N ARG A 214 -3.11 14.86 -4.93
CA ARG A 214 -2.24 14.13 -5.87
C ARG A 214 -2.91 12.80 -6.25
N ILE A 215 -2.24 12.06 -7.11
CA ILE A 215 -2.68 10.78 -7.63
C ILE A 215 -1.76 9.68 -7.07
N ASN A 216 -2.36 8.63 -6.53
CA ASN A 216 -1.78 7.30 -6.41
C ASN A 216 -2.36 6.48 -7.56
N LEU A 217 -1.61 6.34 -8.65
CA LEU A 217 -2.12 5.67 -9.85
C LEU A 217 -1.84 4.17 -9.77
N ASP A 218 -2.90 3.38 -9.59
CA ASP A 218 -2.83 1.95 -9.83
C ASP A 218 -2.95 1.67 -11.34
N ILE A 219 -1.86 1.22 -11.94
CA ILE A 219 -1.81 1.00 -13.39
C ILE A 219 -2.61 -0.23 -13.82
N GLY A 220 -2.80 -1.22 -12.95
CA GLY A 220 -3.63 -2.40 -13.24
C GLY A 220 -5.11 -2.09 -13.19
N HIS A 221 -5.56 -1.36 -12.19
CA HIS A 221 -6.94 -0.85 -12.14
C HIS A 221 -7.24 0.09 -13.30
N PHE A 222 -6.29 0.95 -13.68
CA PHE A 222 -6.45 1.89 -14.79
C PHE A 222 -6.61 1.18 -16.14
N VAL A 223 -5.83 0.10 -16.37
CA VAL A 223 -5.98 -0.75 -17.56
C VAL A 223 -7.30 -1.51 -17.53
N ALA A 224 -7.70 -2.05 -16.37
CA ALA A 224 -8.97 -2.74 -16.21
C ALA A 224 -10.17 -1.80 -16.46
N ALA A 225 -10.03 -0.51 -16.14
CA ALA A 225 -11.00 0.55 -16.46
C ALA A 225 -10.98 0.97 -17.94
N GLY A 226 -10.09 0.43 -18.76
CA GLY A 226 -10.02 0.70 -20.21
C GLY A 226 -9.12 1.87 -20.62
N TYR A 227 -8.26 2.37 -19.72
CA TYR A 227 -7.37 3.49 -19.99
C TYR A 227 -5.91 3.07 -20.20
N ASP A 228 -5.16 3.88 -20.93
CA ASP A 228 -3.71 3.69 -21.14
C ASP A 228 -2.91 4.41 -20.04
N PRO A 229 -2.18 3.68 -19.18
CA PRO A 229 -1.37 4.31 -18.15
C PRO A 229 -0.13 5.03 -18.70
N LEU A 230 0.41 4.64 -19.84
CA LEU A 230 1.61 5.27 -20.40
C LEU A 230 1.34 6.72 -20.80
N ASP A 231 0.28 6.95 -21.56
CA ASP A 231 -0.12 8.28 -21.99
C ASP A 231 -0.54 9.14 -20.77
N TYR A 232 -1.28 8.53 -19.84
CA TYR A 232 -1.72 9.24 -18.65
C TYR A 232 -0.54 9.65 -17.73
N ILE A 233 0.41 8.77 -17.50
CA ILE A 233 1.64 9.09 -16.73
C ILE A 233 2.41 10.22 -17.41
N GLN A 234 2.61 10.18 -18.74
CA GLN A 234 3.33 11.23 -19.44
C GLN A 234 2.63 12.60 -19.30
N ALA A 235 1.32 12.63 -19.38
CA ALA A 235 0.54 13.86 -19.28
C ALA A 235 0.45 14.41 -17.84
N HIS A 236 0.48 13.53 -16.82
CA HIS A 236 0.15 13.89 -15.42
C HIS A 236 1.24 13.56 -14.40
N HIS A 237 2.48 13.26 -14.82
CA HIS A 237 3.57 12.82 -13.95
C HIS A 237 3.86 13.77 -12.77
N GLU A 238 3.61 15.07 -12.89
CA GLU A 238 3.78 16.04 -11.81
C GLU A 238 2.71 15.90 -10.71
N SER A 239 1.55 15.35 -11.06
CA SER A 239 0.44 15.12 -10.13
C SER A 239 0.46 13.72 -9.53
N ILE A 240 1.22 12.77 -10.11
CA ILE A 240 1.32 11.40 -9.62
C ILE A 240 2.49 11.32 -8.64
N VAL A 241 2.23 10.90 -7.41
CA VAL A 241 3.25 10.77 -6.34
C VAL A 241 3.55 9.32 -5.97
N VAL A 242 2.68 8.39 -6.34
CA VAL A 242 2.84 6.94 -6.16
C VAL A 242 2.26 6.23 -7.38
N LEU A 243 2.91 5.16 -7.82
CA LEU A 243 2.34 4.17 -8.73
C LEU A 243 2.16 2.85 -7.99
N HIS A 244 0.98 2.23 -8.11
CA HIS A 244 0.83 0.84 -7.76
C HIS A 244 1.03 -0.02 -9.01
N LEU A 245 1.94 -0.98 -8.89
CA LEU A 245 2.21 -1.97 -9.93
C LEU A 245 1.39 -3.22 -9.65
N LYS A 246 0.47 -3.50 -10.55
CA LYS A 246 -0.45 -4.64 -10.48
C LYS A 246 -0.70 -5.13 -11.90
N ASP A 247 -0.78 -6.42 -12.11
CA ASP A 247 -1.15 -6.96 -13.42
C ASP A 247 -2.61 -7.43 -13.42
N ARG A 248 -3.38 -6.88 -14.33
CA ARG A 248 -4.80 -7.18 -14.48
C ARG A 248 -5.16 -7.40 -15.94
N LYS A 249 -6.24 -8.13 -16.14
CA LYS A 249 -6.92 -8.18 -17.44
C LYS A 249 -7.78 -6.94 -17.65
N LYS A 250 -7.92 -6.51 -18.91
CA LYS A 250 -8.83 -5.45 -19.35
C LYS A 250 -10.30 -5.77 -18.99
N ASP A 251 -11.18 -4.78 -19.20
CA ASP A 251 -12.63 -4.92 -19.07
C ASP A 251 -13.03 -5.46 -17.68
N GLU A 252 -12.52 -4.81 -16.62
CA GLU A 252 -12.71 -5.21 -15.22
C GLU A 252 -12.28 -6.67 -14.91
N GLY A 253 -11.33 -7.20 -15.72
CA GLY A 253 -10.83 -8.55 -15.56
C GLY A 253 -10.03 -8.76 -14.27
N PRO A 254 -9.72 -10.02 -13.93
CA PRO A 254 -9.06 -10.38 -12.67
C PRO A 254 -7.62 -9.90 -12.58
N ASN A 255 -7.12 -9.81 -11.34
CA ASN A 255 -5.69 -9.76 -11.07
C ASN A 255 -5.05 -11.10 -11.46
N VAL A 256 -3.87 -11.05 -12.07
CA VAL A 256 -3.16 -12.23 -12.55
C VAL A 256 -1.66 -12.13 -12.24
N PRO A 257 -0.91 -13.24 -12.25
CA PRO A 257 0.54 -13.19 -12.14
C PRO A 257 1.16 -12.25 -13.16
N TRP A 258 2.20 -11.52 -12.77
CA TRP A 258 2.80 -10.49 -13.61
C TRP A 258 3.37 -11.05 -14.91
N GLY A 259 3.00 -10.44 -16.02
CA GLY A 259 3.31 -10.86 -17.37
C GLY A 259 2.21 -11.72 -18.02
N GLU A 260 1.18 -12.10 -17.28
CA GLU A 260 0.02 -12.83 -17.79
C GLU A 260 -1.20 -11.92 -18.06
N GLY A 261 -1.14 -10.67 -17.60
CA GLY A 261 -2.20 -9.66 -17.75
C GLY A 261 -2.08 -8.81 -19.00
N ASP A 262 -2.78 -7.69 -18.94
CA ASP A 262 -2.80 -6.67 -20.01
C ASP A 262 -2.13 -5.37 -19.56
N THR A 263 -1.65 -5.31 -18.30
CA THR A 263 -1.02 -4.11 -17.75
C THR A 263 0.41 -3.98 -18.29
N PRO A 264 0.79 -2.84 -18.92
CA PRO A 264 2.09 -2.66 -19.52
C PRO A 264 3.18 -2.32 -18.47
N ILE A 265 3.35 -3.16 -17.43
CA ILE A 265 4.25 -2.92 -16.29
C ILE A 265 5.67 -2.64 -16.77
N LYS A 266 6.20 -3.46 -17.69
CA LYS A 266 7.54 -3.28 -18.24
C LYS A 266 7.70 -1.92 -18.91
N GLN A 267 6.75 -1.53 -19.76
CA GLN A 267 6.79 -0.26 -20.49
C GLN A 267 6.67 0.92 -19.53
N VAL A 268 5.85 0.83 -18.49
CA VAL A 268 5.72 1.84 -17.43
C VAL A 268 7.08 2.00 -16.71
N LEU A 269 7.71 0.93 -16.28
CA LEU A 269 9.02 0.98 -15.62
C LEU A 269 10.10 1.59 -16.54
N GLN A 270 10.11 1.23 -17.81
CA GLN A 270 11.02 1.81 -18.81
C GLN A 270 10.73 3.30 -19.05
N LEU A 271 9.45 3.71 -19.04
CA LEU A 271 9.07 5.11 -19.11
C LEU A 271 9.61 5.91 -17.91
N LEU A 272 9.44 5.39 -16.69
CA LEU A 272 9.99 6.02 -15.48
C LEU A 272 11.51 6.18 -15.57
N LYS A 273 12.22 5.13 -15.98
CA LYS A 273 13.68 5.16 -16.21
C LYS A 273 14.07 6.18 -17.27
N GLY A 274 13.48 6.11 -18.45
CA GLY A 274 13.82 6.95 -19.60
C GLY A 274 13.55 8.44 -19.37
N LYS A 275 12.45 8.77 -18.72
CA LYS A 275 12.05 10.14 -18.37
C LYS A 275 12.63 10.63 -17.04
N ARG A 276 13.24 9.74 -16.25
CA ARG A 276 13.77 10.02 -14.90
C ARG A 276 12.67 10.57 -13.95
N TYR A 277 11.47 10.06 -14.07
CA TYR A 277 10.38 10.42 -13.16
C TYR A 277 10.71 9.99 -11.73
N LYS A 278 10.19 10.72 -10.72
CA LYS A 278 10.60 10.59 -9.32
C LYS A 278 9.61 9.81 -8.45
N MET A 279 8.38 9.61 -8.96
CA MET A 279 7.40 8.82 -8.21
C MET A 279 7.92 7.38 -8.05
N PRO A 280 7.80 6.79 -6.86
CA PRO A 280 8.09 5.37 -6.67
C PRO A 280 7.04 4.50 -7.35
N ALA A 281 7.45 3.27 -7.65
CA ALA A 281 6.60 2.22 -8.16
C ALA A 281 6.49 1.13 -7.08
N GLU A 282 5.33 1.10 -6.41
CA GLU A 282 5.05 0.19 -5.29
C GLU A 282 4.43 -1.10 -5.82
N ILE A 283 5.02 -2.24 -5.47
CA ILE A 283 4.45 -3.55 -5.77
C ILE A 283 3.16 -3.71 -4.97
N GLU A 284 2.05 -4.03 -5.63
CA GLU A 284 0.82 -4.40 -4.99
C GLU A 284 0.38 -5.79 -5.44
N TYR A 285 0.68 -6.79 -4.61
CA TYR A 285 0.36 -8.19 -4.87
C TYR A 285 -1.08 -8.50 -4.45
N GLU A 286 -1.93 -8.86 -5.44
CA GLU A 286 -3.35 -9.18 -5.21
C GLU A 286 -3.86 -10.41 -5.98
N TYR A 287 -3.06 -11.01 -6.85
CA TYR A 287 -3.48 -12.24 -7.53
C TYR A 287 -3.40 -13.45 -6.59
N GLU A 288 -4.15 -14.51 -6.91
CA GLU A 288 -4.04 -15.77 -6.21
C GLU A 288 -2.76 -16.51 -6.63
N GLY A 289 -1.72 -16.34 -5.81
CA GLY A 289 -0.42 -17.01 -6.00
C GLY A 289 -0.42 -18.42 -5.45
N LYS A 290 0.52 -19.25 -5.94
CA LYS A 290 0.72 -20.64 -5.46
C LYS A 290 1.67 -20.73 -4.26
N ASN A 291 2.33 -19.63 -3.89
CA ASN A 291 3.34 -19.57 -2.85
C ASN A 291 2.92 -18.55 -1.79
N SER A 292 3.74 -18.38 -0.74
CA SER A 292 3.51 -17.33 0.26
C SER A 292 3.59 -15.93 -0.37
N SER A 293 2.94 -14.94 0.26
CA SER A 293 3.01 -13.53 -0.15
C SER A 293 4.45 -13.05 -0.32
N VAL A 294 5.36 -13.44 0.58
CA VAL A 294 6.80 -13.13 0.51
C VAL A 294 7.40 -13.62 -0.81
N GLN A 295 7.15 -14.89 -1.18
CA GLN A 295 7.68 -15.46 -2.41
C GLN A 295 7.06 -14.84 -3.68
N GLU A 296 5.77 -14.49 -3.64
CA GLU A 296 5.11 -13.86 -4.78
C GLU A 296 5.58 -12.40 -4.95
N VAL A 297 5.75 -11.64 -3.86
CA VAL A 297 6.31 -10.29 -3.91
C VAL A 297 7.76 -10.31 -4.41
N ALA A 298 8.57 -11.29 -3.95
CA ALA A 298 9.92 -11.48 -4.47
C ALA A 298 9.95 -11.69 -5.99
N LYS A 299 9.00 -12.47 -6.55
CA LYS A 299 8.86 -12.65 -8.00
C LYS A 299 8.49 -11.35 -8.71
N CYS A 300 7.56 -10.56 -8.13
CA CYS A 300 7.21 -9.25 -8.67
C CYS A 300 8.41 -8.31 -8.68
N PHE A 301 9.23 -8.33 -7.61
CA PHE A 301 10.46 -7.52 -7.58
C PHE A 301 11.49 -7.98 -8.60
N GLU A 302 11.65 -9.30 -8.78
CA GLU A 302 12.52 -9.83 -9.82
C GLU A 302 12.04 -9.45 -11.23
N TYR A 303 10.73 -9.45 -11.46
CA TYR A 303 10.15 -8.93 -12.72
C TYR A 303 10.54 -7.45 -12.94
N CYS A 304 10.48 -6.60 -11.90
CA CYS A 304 10.93 -5.20 -12.00
C CYS A 304 12.40 -5.10 -12.40
N LYS A 305 13.29 -5.92 -11.80
CA LYS A 305 14.72 -5.94 -12.15
C LYS A 305 14.93 -6.31 -13.61
N GLN A 306 14.26 -7.35 -14.09
CA GLN A 306 14.35 -7.79 -15.48
C GLN A 306 13.80 -6.75 -16.45
N ALA A 307 12.67 -6.13 -16.11
CA ALA A 307 12.05 -5.07 -16.91
C ALA A 307 12.96 -3.86 -17.07
N LEU A 308 13.68 -3.47 -16.01
CA LEU A 308 14.57 -2.31 -16.00
C LEU A 308 15.96 -2.62 -16.59
N ALA A 309 16.43 -3.87 -16.49
CA ALA A 309 17.70 -4.30 -17.10
C ALA A 309 17.59 -4.48 -18.63
N ALA A 310 16.38 -4.73 -19.15
CA ALA A 310 16.18 -4.86 -20.59
C ALA A 310 16.48 -3.54 -21.31
N SER A 311 17.17 -3.63 -22.45
CA SER A 311 17.33 -2.48 -23.34
C SER A 311 15.96 -2.07 -23.89
N ALA A 312 15.72 -0.77 -23.96
CA ALA A 312 14.50 -0.20 -24.52
C ALA A 312 14.38 -0.49 -26.01
#